data_e0241d77b473f327e3705db3ca95a034
#
_entry.id   e0241d77b473f327e3705db3ca95a034
#
_cell.length_a   1.000
_cell.length_b   1.000
_cell.length_c   1.000
_cell.angle_alpha   90.00
_cell.angle_beta   90.00
_cell.angle_gamma   90.00
#
_symmetry.space_group_name_H-M   'P 1'
#
loop_
_entity.id
_entity.type
_entity.pdbx_description
1 polymer ?
#
loop_
_entity_poly.entity_id
_entity_poly.type
_entity_poly.pdbx_seq_one_letter_code
_entity_poly.pdbx_strand_id
1 'polypeptide(L)'
;MSSAKASVLTASGPKCLYVYDLDFRLLGRIESWVSLVWPERYNVYSNVEGAQLELHASTSLQALCRPDRFLWLAGSEHIMRIISAQTTDHRLVLSTRDAAYILDERVCTKTLKGFAVETTLRQLVTEMKPWPHLGLGELADLPDTYSGEVGPGSLLEIIEQVCQEMDFGFRLRFDAAEKKLLFELYLPLLDRNARYAPQ
;
A
#
# COMPACT_ATOMS: atom_id res chain seq x y z
N MET A 1 19.92 -0.09 12.29
CA MET A 1 19.28 -1.42 12.18
C MET A 1 17.88 -1.31 12.78
N SER A 2 16.90 -1.04 11.95
CA SER A 2 15.51 -0.85 12.39
C SER A 2 14.80 -2.20 12.40
N SER A 3 14.40 -2.65 13.60
CA SER A 3 13.66 -3.90 13.81
C SER A 3 12.20 -3.69 13.38
N ALA A 4 11.81 -4.29 12.27
CA ALA A 4 10.41 -4.38 11.87
C ALA A 4 9.67 -5.27 12.88
N LYS A 5 8.86 -4.69 13.75
CA LYS A 5 7.88 -5.44 14.54
C LYS A 5 6.68 -5.75 13.67
N ALA A 6 6.53 -7.01 13.27
CA ALA A 6 5.26 -7.50 12.78
C ALA A 6 4.24 -7.38 13.92
N SER A 7 3.27 -6.49 13.75
CA SER A 7 2.17 -6.36 14.72
C SER A 7 1.26 -7.57 14.58
N VAL A 8 1.33 -8.48 15.55
CA VAL A 8 0.28 -9.48 15.72
C VAL A 8 -0.94 -8.72 16.24
N LEU A 9 -1.84 -8.35 15.34
CA LEU A 9 -3.09 -7.70 15.70
C LEU A 9 -4.00 -8.71 16.40
N THR A 10 -4.03 -8.67 17.73
CA THR A 10 -5.08 -9.26 18.55
C THR A 10 -6.27 -8.31 18.59
N ALA A 11 -7.09 -8.30 17.54
CA ALA A 11 -8.37 -7.59 17.57
C ALA A 11 -9.50 -8.56 17.87
N SER A 12 -10.28 -8.24 18.87
CA SER A 12 -11.50 -8.96 19.27
C SER A 12 -12.63 -8.71 18.27
N GLY A 13 -12.72 -9.53 17.24
CA GLY A 13 -13.80 -9.55 16.25
C GLY A 13 -13.45 -10.49 15.11
N PRO A 14 -14.42 -11.05 14.39
CA PRO A 14 -14.14 -11.89 13.24
C PRO A 14 -13.45 -11.04 12.16
N LYS A 15 -12.16 -11.25 11.97
CA LYS A 15 -11.42 -10.63 10.87
C LYS A 15 -11.95 -11.23 9.57
N CYS A 16 -12.19 -10.41 8.58
CA CYS A 16 -12.65 -10.82 7.26
C CYS A 16 -11.75 -10.20 6.19
N LEU A 17 -11.36 -11.00 5.21
CA LEU A 17 -10.72 -10.51 4.01
C LEU A 17 -11.77 -10.37 2.91
N TYR A 18 -11.81 -9.23 2.28
CA TYR A 18 -12.64 -8.97 1.12
C TYR A 18 -11.81 -9.07 -0.15
N VAL A 19 -12.39 -9.65 -1.20
CA VAL A 19 -11.75 -9.80 -2.50
C VAL A 19 -12.46 -8.90 -3.49
N TYR A 20 -11.70 -8.06 -4.16
CA TYR A 20 -12.20 -7.11 -5.16
C TYR A 20 -11.59 -7.38 -6.54
N ASP A 21 -12.30 -6.99 -7.58
CA ASP A 21 -11.72 -6.92 -8.94
C ASP A 21 -10.90 -5.63 -9.13
N LEU A 22 -10.42 -5.41 -10.36
CA LEU A 22 -9.61 -4.25 -10.71
C LEU A 22 -10.40 -2.92 -10.69
N ASP A 23 -11.73 -2.97 -10.69
CA ASP A 23 -12.62 -1.81 -10.56
C ASP A 23 -13.12 -1.63 -9.12
N PHE A 24 -12.53 -2.33 -8.15
CA PHE A 24 -12.95 -2.39 -6.75
C PHE A 24 -14.41 -2.81 -6.53
N ARG A 25 -14.94 -3.67 -7.40
CA ARG A 25 -16.19 -4.36 -7.16
C ARG A 25 -15.95 -5.56 -6.27
N LEU A 26 -16.75 -5.70 -5.22
CA LEU A 26 -16.66 -6.82 -4.31
C LEU A 26 -17.02 -8.13 -5.01
N LEU A 27 -16.10 -9.09 -5.02
CA LEU A 27 -16.29 -10.42 -5.61
C LEU A 27 -16.65 -11.47 -4.58
N GLY A 28 -16.19 -11.30 -3.34
CA GLY A 28 -16.43 -12.25 -2.26
C GLY A 28 -15.66 -11.92 -1.00
N ARG A 29 -15.78 -12.80 -0.01
CA ARG A 29 -15.10 -12.67 1.28
C ARG A 29 -14.48 -14.01 1.70
N ILE A 30 -13.43 -13.92 2.52
CA ILE A 30 -12.72 -15.04 3.11
C ILE A 30 -12.78 -14.84 4.62
N GLU A 31 -13.41 -15.78 5.33
CA GLU A 31 -13.65 -15.70 6.77
C GLU A 31 -12.69 -16.59 7.57
N SER A 32 -11.98 -17.50 6.88
CA SER A 32 -11.04 -18.40 7.53
C SER A 32 -9.79 -18.61 6.66
N TRP A 33 -8.65 -18.71 7.31
CA TRP A 33 -7.36 -18.98 6.69
C TRP A 33 -6.51 -19.86 7.59
N VAL A 34 -5.50 -20.46 7.02
CA VAL A 34 -4.51 -21.26 7.73
C VAL A 34 -3.44 -20.35 8.32
N SER A 35 -2.94 -19.42 7.51
CA SER A 35 -1.94 -18.42 7.90
C SER A 35 -2.20 -17.11 7.18
N LEU A 36 -2.02 -16.01 7.87
CA LEU A 36 -2.07 -14.66 7.33
C LEU A 36 -0.96 -13.81 7.94
N VAL A 37 -0.08 -13.31 7.10
CA VAL A 37 0.87 -12.25 7.44
C VAL A 37 0.44 -11.01 6.69
N TRP A 38 -0.02 -9.98 7.42
CA TRP A 38 -0.48 -8.72 6.85
C TRP A 38 0.46 -7.61 7.32
N PRO A 39 1.40 -7.15 6.47
CA PRO A 39 2.32 -6.09 6.85
C PRO A 39 1.60 -4.74 6.83
N GLU A 40 1.69 -4.02 7.93
CA GLU A 40 1.34 -2.61 8.01
C GLU A 40 2.58 -1.86 8.48
N ARG A 41 3.13 -1.01 7.63
CA ARG A 41 4.33 -0.25 7.94
C ARG A 41 4.01 1.23 7.95
N TYR A 42 4.24 1.83 9.08
CA TYR A 42 4.24 3.27 9.28
C TYR A 42 5.71 3.70 9.41
N ASN A 43 6.11 4.78 8.87
CA ASN A 43 7.48 5.30 8.83
C ASN A 43 8.43 4.57 7.86
N VAL A 44 7.92 4.08 6.75
CA VAL A 44 8.74 3.48 5.70
C VAL A 44 8.52 4.24 4.40
N TYR A 45 9.61 4.53 3.73
CA TYR A 45 9.61 5.23 2.45
C TYR A 45 9.09 4.35 1.31
N SER A 46 9.20 3.04 1.45
CA SER A 46 8.67 2.06 0.51
C SER A 46 7.65 1.15 1.20
N ASN A 47 6.47 1.06 0.64
CA ASN A 47 5.39 0.23 1.16
C ASN A 47 4.90 -0.78 0.10
N VAL A 48 5.84 -1.44 -0.55
CA VAL A 48 5.52 -2.42 -1.61
C VAL A 48 5.47 -3.86 -1.14
N GLU A 49 5.80 -4.11 0.14
CA GLU A 49 5.65 -5.45 0.71
C GLU A 49 4.18 -5.86 0.76
N GLY A 50 3.90 -7.05 0.29
CA GLY A 50 2.56 -7.60 0.27
C GLY A 50 2.31 -8.60 1.39
N ALA A 51 1.04 -8.89 1.61
CA ALA A 51 0.60 -9.95 2.50
C ALA A 51 0.93 -11.34 1.94
N GLN A 52 1.12 -12.29 2.84
CA GLN A 52 1.17 -13.71 2.54
C GLN A 52 -0.06 -14.37 3.17
N LEU A 53 -0.80 -15.09 2.36
CA LEU A 53 -2.03 -15.74 2.78
C LEU A 53 -2.02 -17.21 2.37
N GLU A 54 -2.29 -18.09 3.32
CA GLU A 54 -2.45 -19.51 3.10
C GLU A 54 -3.86 -19.94 3.47
N LEU A 55 -4.55 -20.56 2.53
CA LEU A 55 -5.94 -21.04 2.65
C LEU A 55 -6.03 -22.55 2.46
N HIS A 56 -7.07 -23.19 2.95
CA HIS A 56 -7.44 -24.51 2.47
C HIS A 56 -7.93 -24.41 1.03
N ALA A 57 -7.31 -25.20 0.13
CA ALA A 57 -7.65 -25.14 -1.27
C ALA A 57 -9.09 -25.62 -1.53
N SER A 58 -9.83 -24.84 -2.30
CA SER A 58 -11.14 -25.23 -2.86
C SER A 58 -11.29 -24.60 -4.24
N THR A 59 -12.12 -25.17 -5.08
CA THR A 59 -12.40 -24.63 -6.42
C THR A 59 -12.95 -23.21 -6.37
N SER A 60 -13.79 -22.91 -5.39
CA SER A 60 -14.37 -21.58 -5.20
C SER A 60 -13.31 -20.55 -4.80
N LEU A 61 -12.41 -20.89 -3.86
CA LEU A 61 -11.32 -20.01 -3.45
C LEU A 61 -10.28 -19.81 -4.55
N GLN A 62 -9.95 -20.86 -5.31
CA GLN A 62 -9.08 -20.74 -6.49
C GLN A 62 -9.69 -19.81 -7.55
N ALA A 63 -11.00 -19.93 -7.78
CA ALA A 63 -11.70 -19.02 -8.69
C ALA A 63 -11.79 -17.58 -8.15
N LEU A 64 -11.89 -17.42 -6.82
CA LEU A 64 -11.99 -16.13 -6.16
C LEU A 64 -10.63 -15.43 -6.04
N CYS A 65 -9.54 -16.16 -5.73
CA CYS A 65 -8.21 -15.63 -5.44
C CYS A 65 -7.28 -15.74 -6.65
N ARG A 66 -7.60 -15.08 -7.74
CA ARG A 66 -6.76 -15.06 -8.95
C ARG A 66 -5.80 -13.87 -8.92
N PRO A 67 -4.67 -13.94 -9.66
CA PRO A 67 -3.87 -12.76 -9.95
C PRO A 67 -4.72 -11.60 -10.45
N ASP A 68 -4.22 -10.39 -10.26
CA ASP A 68 -4.91 -9.14 -10.62
C ASP A 68 -6.23 -8.87 -9.88
N ARG A 69 -6.40 -9.47 -8.71
CA ARG A 69 -7.44 -9.10 -7.76
C ARG A 69 -6.84 -8.48 -6.52
N PHE A 70 -7.68 -7.75 -5.81
CA PHE A 70 -7.27 -7.11 -4.57
C PHE A 70 -7.82 -7.85 -3.37
N LEU A 71 -7.00 -7.92 -2.32
CA LEU A 71 -7.37 -8.37 -0.98
C LEU A 71 -7.37 -7.18 -0.04
N TRP A 72 -8.43 -7.02 0.71
CA TRP A 72 -8.53 -6.02 1.76
C TRP A 72 -8.90 -6.65 3.09
N LEU A 73 -8.06 -6.46 4.09
CA LEU A 73 -8.37 -6.85 5.47
C LEU A 73 -9.25 -5.76 6.08
N ALA A 74 -10.42 -6.15 6.58
CA ALA A 74 -11.35 -5.21 7.18
C ALA A 74 -10.68 -4.37 8.27
N GLY A 75 -10.76 -3.05 8.13
CA GLY A 75 -10.15 -2.08 9.05
C GLY A 75 -8.69 -1.72 8.74
N SER A 76 -8.05 -2.36 7.76
CA SER A 76 -6.74 -1.93 7.26
C SER A 76 -6.87 -0.71 6.35
N GLU A 77 -5.88 0.17 6.39
CA GLU A 77 -5.74 1.26 5.42
C GLU A 77 -5.15 0.77 4.08
N HIS A 78 -4.52 -0.41 4.09
CA HIS A 78 -3.85 -1.02 2.96
C HIS A 78 -4.75 -2.02 2.23
N ILE A 79 -4.60 -2.09 0.93
CA ILE A 79 -5.17 -3.12 0.07
C ILE A 79 -4.05 -3.78 -0.73
N MET A 80 -4.09 -5.09 -0.86
CA MET A 80 -3.02 -5.87 -1.47
C MET A 80 -3.46 -6.43 -2.82
N ARG A 81 -2.65 -6.27 -3.86
CA ARG A 81 -2.87 -6.90 -5.17
C ARG A 81 -2.31 -8.32 -5.16
N ILE A 82 -3.09 -9.30 -5.56
CA ILE A 82 -2.65 -10.69 -5.70
C ILE A 82 -1.73 -10.79 -6.93
N ILE A 83 -0.50 -11.21 -6.70
CA ILE A 83 0.51 -11.40 -7.75
C ILE A 83 0.54 -12.85 -8.20
N SER A 84 0.44 -13.79 -7.26
CA SER A 84 0.39 -15.22 -7.58
C SER A 84 -0.56 -15.97 -6.66
N ALA A 85 -1.12 -17.05 -7.19
CA ALA A 85 -1.97 -17.99 -6.48
C ALA A 85 -1.53 -19.40 -6.87
N GLN A 86 -0.97 -20.14 -5.94
CA GLN A 86 -0.43 -21.48 -6.16
C GLN A 86 -1.10 -22.48 -5.26
N THR A 87 -1.47 -23.63 -5.81
CA THR A 87 -2.04 -24.74 -5.03
C THR A 87 -0.99 -25.81 -4.83
N THR A 88 -0.73 -26.15 -3.58
CA THR A 88 0.21 -27.20 -3.18
C THR A 88 -0.38 -27.93 -1.97
N ASP A 89 -0.44 -29.27 -2.02
CA ASP A 89 -0.85 -30.13 -0.89
C ASP A 89 -2.15 -29.67 -0.18
N HIS A 90 -3.20 -29.46 -0.95
CA HIS A 90 -4.50 -28.98 -0.45
C HIS A 90 -4.47 -27.56 0.16
N ARG A 91 -3.41 -26.80 -0.08
CA ARG A 91 -3.26 -25.40 0.31
C ARG A 91 -3.29 -24.51 -0.93
N LEU A 92 -3.92 -23.37 -0.80
CA LEU A 92 -3.85 -22.27 -1.75
C LEU A 92 -2.99 -21.16 -1.11
N VAL A 93 -1.81 -20.95 -1.67
CA VAL A 93 -0.84 -19.95 -1.20
C VAL A 93 -0.92 -18.74 -2.11
N LEU A 94 -1.19 -17.58 -1.53
CA LEU A 94 -1.25 -16.30 -2.22
C LEU A 94 -0.05 -15.44 -1.85
N SER A 95 0.63 -14.91 -2.87
CA SER A 95 1.61 -13.84 -2.71
C SER A 95 1.01 -12.55 -3.26
N THR A 96 1.15 -11.48 -2.52
CA THR A 96 0.57 -10.19 -2.89
C THR A 96 1.63 -9.09 -2.86
N ARG A 97 1.27 -7.91 -3.37
CA ARG A 97 2.01 -6.65 -3.16
C ARG A 97 1.04 -5.58 -2.71
N ASP A 98 1.54 -4.62 -1.94
CA ASP A 98 0.76 -3.44 -1.59
C ASP A 98 0.33 -2.69 -2.85
N ALA A 99 -0.84 -2.07 -2.81
CA ALA A 99 -1.35 -1.30 -3.95
C ALA A 99 -0.43 -0.15 -4.36
N ALA A 100 0.46 0.33 -3.48
CA ALA A 100 1.46 1.34 -3.80
C ALA A 100 2.37 0.92 -4.99
N TYR A 101 2.52 -0.38 -5.24
CA TYR A 101 3.24 -0.87 -6.41
C TYR A 101 2.64 -0.44 -7.76
N ILE A 102 1.38 0.00 -7.78
CA ILE A 102 0.74 0.58 -8.99
C ILE A 102 1.52 1.82 -9.49
N LEU A 103 2.17 2.55 -8.59
CA LEU A 103 2.99 3.70 -8.93
C LEU A 103 4.21 3.31 -9.79
N ASP A 104 4.68 2.07 -9.69
CA ASP A 104 5.80 1.55 -10.49
C ASP A 104 5.42 1.30 -11.97
N GLU A 105 4.13 1.26 -12.29
CA GLU A 105 3.64 1.02 -13.65
C GLU A 105 3.77 2.25 -14.57
N ARG A 106 4.25 3.38 -14.08
CA ARG A 106 4.44 4.62 -14.86
C ARG A 106 5.86 5.15 -14.74
N VAL A 107 6.43 5.50 -15.89
CA VAL A 107 7.79 6.05 -15.99
C VAL A 107 7.72 7.55 -16.28
N CYS A 108 8.30 8.34 -15.39
CA CYS A 108 8.54 9.75 -15.60
C CYS A 108 9.87 9.93 -16.37
N THR A 109 9.81 10.55 -17.53
CA THR A 109 11.00 10.81 -18.36
C THR A 109 11.69 12.13 -18.05
N LYS A 110 11.09 12.93 -17.15
CA LYS A 110 11.61 14.24 -16.75
C LYS A 110 12.50 14.10 -15.53
N THR A 111 13.53 14.93 -15.51
CA THR A 111 14.29 15.19 -14.29
C THR A 111 13.69 16.40 -13.58
N LEU A 112 13.47 16.26 -12.29
CA LEU A 112 12.90 17.29 -11.42
C LEU A 112 13.99 17.87 -10.53
N LYS A 113 14.00 19.20 -10.35
CA LYS A 113 14.98 19.91 -9.52
C LYS A 113 14.30 21.07 -8.78
N GLY A 114 14.63 21.25 -7.52
CA GLY A 114 14.22 22.41 -6.74
C GLY A 114 12.72 22.66 -6.73
N PHE A 115 11.93 21.81 -6.10
CA PHE A 115 10.47 21.88 -6.15
C PHE A 115 9.80 21.72 -4.79
N ALA A 116 8.59 22.27 -4.66
CA ALA A 116 7.73 22.06 -3.50
C ALA A 116 7.24 20.60 -3.48
N VAL A 117 7.61 19.84 -2.45
CA VAL A 117 7.47 18.37 -2.41
C VAL A 117 6.03 17.93 -2.59
N GLU A 118 5.15 18.33 -1.67
CA GLU A 118 3.77 17.81 -1.69
C GLU A 118 3.05 18.19 -2.98
N THR A 119 3.14 19.46 -3.39
CA THR A 119 2.48 19.94 -4.60
C THR A 119 2.95 19.18 -5.83
N THR A 120 4.27 18.99 -5.98
CA THR A 120 4.85 18.38 -7.18
C THR A 120 4.58 16.89 -7.23
N LEU A 121 4.73 16.14 -6.12
CA LEU A 121 4.45 14.70 -6.12
C LEU A 121 2.96 14.43 -6.37
N ARG A 122 2.05 15.20 -5.78
CA ARG A 122 0.60 15.09 -6.03
C ARG A 122 0.25 15.42 -7.49
N GLN A 123 0.91 16.42 -8.06
CA GLN A 123 0.74 16.76 -9.47
C GLN A 123 1.21 15.63 -10.37
N LEU A 124 2.38 15.03 -10.11
CA LEU A 124 2.88 13.88 -10.87
C LEU A 124 1.91 12.69 -10.83
N VAL A 125 1.40 12.34 -9.65
CA VAL A 125 0.41 11.27 -9.51
C VAL A 125 -0.84 11.56 -10.33
N THR A 126 -1.30 12.82 -10.35
CA THR A 126 -2.47 13.24 -11.11
C THR A 126 -2.23 13.20 -12.62
N GLU A 127 -1.09 13.71 -13.08
CA GLU A 127 -0.74 13.78 -14.51
C GLU A 127 -0.49 12.39 -15.09
N MET A 128 0.26 11.56 -14.37
CA MET A 128 0.64 10.23 -14.84
C MET A 128 -0.49 9.22 -14.70
N LYS A 129 -1.42 9.45 -13.77
CA LYS A 129 -2.62 8.66 -13.53
C LYS A 129 -2.37 7.14 -13.66
N PRO A 130 -1.55 6.55 -12.78
CA PRO A 130 -1.13 5.15 -12.91
C PRO A 130 -2.31 4.17 -12.80
N TRP A 131 -3.41 4.58 -12.19
CA TRP A 131 -4.62 3.77 -12.04
C TRP A 131 -5.89 4.60 -12.19
N PRO A 132 -6.95 4.08 -12.86
CA PRO A 132 -8.20 4.83 -13.07
C PRO A 132 -8.89 5.27 -11.77
N HIS A 133 -8.80 4.44 -10.73
CA HIS A 133 -9.41 4.66 -9.42
C HIS A 133 -8.42 5.22 -8.38
N LEU A 134 -7.34 5.85 -8.83
CA LEU A 134 -6.40 6.55 -7.95
C LEU A 134 -6.77 8.04 -7.91
N GLY A 135 -6.96 8.54 -6.70
CA GLY A 135 -7.18 9.94 -6.38
C GLY A 135 -6.15 10.47 -5.40
N LEU A 136 -6.31 11.71 -4.99
CA LEU A 136 -5.51 12.34 -3.96
C LEU A 136 -6.28 12.31 -2.64
N GLY A 137 -5.61 11.95 -1.56
CA GLY A 137 -6.11 12.03 -0.20
C GLY A 137 -5.91 13.41 0.42
N GLU A 138 -5.91 13.48 1.74
CA GLU A 138 -5.71 14.71 2.49
C GLU A 138 -4.32 15.30 2.25
N LEU A 139 -4.20 16.62 2.45
CA LEU A 139 -2.91 17.31 2.46
C LEU A 139 -2.19 17.02 3.77
N ALA A 140 -0.89 16.78 3.68
CA ALA A 140 -0.03 16.62 4.84
C ALA A 140 0.54 17.96 5.33
N ASP A 141 0.30 19.04 4.55
CA ASP A 141 0.83 20.38 4.80
C ASP A 141 2.37 20.39 4.94
N LEU A 142 3.04 19.65 4.07
CA LEU A 142 4.50 19.58 4.03
C LEU A 142 5.07 20.88 3.46
N PRO A 143 5.76 21.70 4.29
CA PRO A 143 6.22 23.02 3.87
C PRO A 143 7.53 22.96 3.03
N ASP A 144 8.12 21.78 2.89
CA ASP A 144 9.48 21.64 2.45
C ASP A 144 9.65 21.68 0.95
N THR A 145 10.79 22.25 0.54
CA THR A 145 11.26 22.27 -0.84
C THR A 145 12.40 21.26 -0.99
N TYR A 146 12.23 20.33 -1.91
CA TYR A 146 13.30 19.42 -2.31
C TYR A 146 14.34 20.18 -3.14
N SER A 147 15.58 20.21 -2.67
CA SER A 147 16.68 20.93 -3.31
C SER A 147 17.53 20.05 -4.23
N GLY A 148 17.33 18.74 -4.18
CA GLY A 148 18.05 17.75 -4.97
C GLY A 148 17.56 17.65 -6.41
N GLU A 149 17.99 16.59 -7.06
CA GLU A 149 17.60 16.18 -8.41
C GLU A 149 17.08 14.75 -8.37
N VAL A 150 15.92 14.49 -8.98
CA VAL A 150 15.33 13.17 -9.03
C VAL A 150 14.75 12.85 -10.40
N GLY A 151 14.80 11.58 -10.78
CA GLY A 151 14.39 11.07 -12.09
C GLY A 151 15.49 11.20 -13.16
N PRO A 152 15.26 10.72 -14.39
CA PRO A 152 14.07 9.93 -14.78
C PRO A 152 13.99 8.58 -14.05
N GLY A 153 12.80 8.03 -13.91
CA GLY A 153 12.57 6.74 -13.23
C GLY A 153 11.09 6.41 -13.14
N SER A 154 10.75 5.30 -12.49
CA SER A 154 9.35 5.02 -12.21
C SER A 154 8.77 6.05 -11.22
N LEU A 155 7.46 6.25 -11.27
CA LEU A 155 6.80 7.18 -10.33
C LEU A 155 7.02 6.73 -8.87
N LEU A 156 7.06 5.42 -8.63
CA LEU A 156 7.38 4.85 -7.32
C LEU A 156 8.79 5.23 -6.87
N GLU A 157 9.81 4.99 -7.72
CA GLU A 157 11.21 5.31 -7.41
C GLU A 157 11.40 6.80 -7.10
N ILE A 158 10.76 7.68 -7.88
CA ILE A 158 10.82 9.13 -7.64
C ILE A 158 10.23 9.49 -6.29
N ILE A 159 9.06 8.95 -5.96
CA ILE A 159 8.39 9.23 -4.69
C ILE A 159 9.24 8.67 -3.54
N GLU A 160 9.74 7.44 -3.66
CA GLU A 160 10.58 6.80 -2.63
C GLU A 160 11.86 7.60 -2.38
N GLN A 161 12.57 8.02 -3.43
CA GLN A 161 13.78 8.80 -3.29
C GLN A 161 13.52 10.13 -2.56
N VAL A 162 12.50 10.89 -2.97
CA VAL A 162 12.17 12.16 -2.33
C VAL A 162 11.75 11.94 -0.87
N CYS A 163 10.91 10.95 -0.61
CA CYS A 163 10.47 10.62 0.75
C CYS A 163 11.64 10.21 1.64
N GLN A 164 12.57 9.42 1.10
CA GLN A 164 13.76 8.96 1.83
C GLN A 164 14.70 10.11 2.17
N GLU A 165 14.97 11.01 1.22
CA GLU A 165 15.88 12.14 1.42
C GLU A 165 15.28 13.21 2.34
N MET A 166 13.95 13.34 2.35
CA MET A 166 13.23 14.36 3.14
C MET A 166 12.61 13.80 4.43
N ASP A 167 12.78 12.52 4.72
CA ASP A 167 12.21 11.82 5.88
C ASP A 167 10.66 11.88 5.97
N PHE A 168 10.00 11.77 4.82
CA PHE A 168 8.55 11.65 4.73
C PHE A 168 8.11 10.21 4.49
N GLY A 169 6.84 9.92 4.73
CA GLY A 169 6.21 8.68 4.31
C GLY A 169 5.17 8.94 3.22
N PHE A 170 4.84 7.89 2.48
CA PHE A 170 3.71 7.90 1.57
C PHE A 170 2.92 6.60 1.67
N ARG A 171 1.68 6.63 1.22
CA ARG A 171 0.82 5.45 1.13
C ARG A 171 -0.23 5.61 0.04
N LEU A 172 -0.75 4.49 -0.43
CA LEU A 172 -2.02 4.43 -1.14
C LEU A 172 -3.08 3.86 -0.18
N ARG A 173 -3.84 4.74 0.44
CA ARG A 173 -4.93 4.34 1.34
C ARG A 173 -6.14 3.89 0.54
N PHE A 174 -6.69 2.74 0.88
CA PHE A 174 -7.93 2.26 0.27
C PHE A 174 -9.15 2.86 0.97
N ASP A 175 -9.97 3.55 0.19
CA ASP A 175 -11.29 4.03 0.61
C ASP A 175 -12.36 3.05 0.11
N ALA A 176 -12.82 2.19 1.00
CA ALA A 176 -13.80 1.16 0.66
C ALA A 176 -15.20 1.72 0.34
N ALA A 177 -15.55 2.91 0.86
CA ALA A 177 -16.82 3.56 0.59
C ALA A 177 -16.85 4.15 -0.82
N GLU A 178 -15.78 4.85 -1.18
CA GLU A 178 -15.64 5.49 -2.49
C GLU A 178 -15.05 4.56 -3.56
N LYS A 179 -14.60 3.36 -3.15
CA LYS A 179 -13.99 2.35 -4.04
C LYS A 179 -12.81 2.92 -4.83
N LYS A 180 -11.90 3.57 -4.14
CA LYS A 180 -10.73 4.20 -4.75
C LYS A 180 -9.51 4.10 -3.85
N LEU A 181 -8.33 4.26 -4.45
CA LEU A 181 -7.08 4.48 -3.77
C LEU A 181 -6.86 5.97 -3.60
N LEU A 182 -6.31 6.38 -2.47
CA LEU A 182 -5.96 7.77 -2.17
C LEU A 182 -4.47 7.86 -1.92
N PHE A 183 -3.77 8.61 -2.76
CA PHE A 183 -2.38 8.94 -2.54
C PHE A 183 -2.25 9.98 -1.43
N GLU A 184 -1.51 9.64 -0.41
CA GLU A 184 -1.27 10.48 0.75
C GLU A 184 0.23 10.51 1.08
N LEU A 185 0.72 11.69 1.42
CA LEU A 185 2.01 11.89 2.07
C LEU A 185 1.78 12.09 3.55
N TYR A 186 2.74 11.75 4.38
CA TYR A 186 2.65 11.98 5.83
C TYR A 186 4.03 12.19 6.45
N LEU A 187 4.08 12.97 7.51
CA LEU A 187 5.26 13.04 8.36
C LEU A 187 5.38 11.75 9.16
N PRO A 188 6.58 11.14 9.21
CA PRO A 188 6.83 10.03 10.09
C PRO A 188 6.44 10.43 11.50
N LEU A 189 5.65 9.59 12.18
CA LEU A 189 5.24 9.85 13.56
C LEU A 189 6.43 9.61 14.50
N LEU A 190 7.43 10.47 14.43
CA LEU A 190 8.52 10.51 15.41
C LEU A 190 7.99 10.68 16.84
N ASP A 191 6.79 11.21 16.98
CA ASP A 191 6.16 11.54 18.26
C ASP A 191 5.39 10.38 18.91
N ARG A 192 5.21 9.23 18.26
CA ARG A 192 4.60 8.07 18.95
C ARG A 192 5.45 7.56 20.11
N ASN A 193 6.77 7.75 20.06
CA ASN A 193 7.66 7.40 21.16
C ASN A 193 7.52 8.38 22.34
N ALA A 194 7.19 9.63 22.11
CA ALA A 194 6.97 10.63 23.18
C ALA A 194 5.71 10.34 24.00
N ARG A 195 4.68 9.73 23.39
CA ARG A 195 3.45 9.34 24.10
C ARG A 195 3.61 8.09 24.99
N TYR A 196 4.68 7.34 24.82
CA TYR A 196 4.99 6.13 25.59
C TYR A 196 6.21 6.29 26.48
N ALA A 197 6.74 7.51 26.67
CA ALA A 197 7.71 7.76 27.71
C ALA A 197 6.99 7.57 29.06
N PRO A 198 7.40 6.61 29.91
CA PRO A 198 6.81 6.47 31.24
C PRO A 198 7.10 7.77 32.02
N GLN A 199 6.05 8.35 32.57
CA GLN A 199 6.15 9.45 33.54
C GLN A 199 6.69 8.90 34.86
#